data_fae87f1f02bde175291f24e0fde422d3
#
_entry.id   fae87f1f02bde175291f24e0fde422d3
#
_cell.length_a   1.000
_cell.length_b   1.000
_cell.length_c   1.000
_cell.angle_alpha   90.00
_cell.angle_beta   90.00
_cell.angle_gamma   90.00
#
_symmetry.space_group_name_H-M   'P 1'
#
loop_
_entity.id
_entity.type
_entity.pdbx_description
1 polymer ?
#
loop_
_entity_poly.entity_id
_entity_poly.type
_entity_poly.pdbx_seq_one_letter_code
_entity_poly.pdbx_strand_id
1 'polypeptide(L)'
;AMELLEANGMNSPPTELISTGGLDTATALREGRLDAVMTVGPIQSALVWSLLYADGVKLMSLAQSAAYTRRLPYLQPITLPRGAIDLVRGIPAQDVQLLAPLATIVVRADMHPALIDLLLQAAGEIHGEAGVFQKPREFPQAVDVDFPLAPEAERYYKSGKSFLQRYLPFWLATLIDRMIVFLVPVIALLIPVLRFAPPLYGWRVRSRIFRRYGELKFLESELELDATRHTRDE
;
A
#
# COMPACT_ATOMS: atom_id res chain seq x y z
N ALA A 1 -28.78 -2.69 -7.94
CA ALA A 1 -30.22 -2.80 -7.72
C ALA A 1 -30.83 -3.84 -8.66
N MET A 2 -30.67 -3.71 -9.99
CA MET A 2 -31.30 -4.62 -10.95
C MET A 2 -31.00 -6.09 -10.69
N GLU A 3 -29.75 -6.46 -10.49
CA GLU A 3 -29.33 -7.85 -10.22
C GLU A 3 -29.95 -8.41 -8.92
N LEU A 4 -30.13 -7.58 -7.89
CA LEU A 4 -30.79 -7.99 -6.66
C LEU A 4 -32.29 -8.23 -6.89
N LEU A 5 -32.94 -7.39 -7.68
CA LEU A 5 -34.36 -7.58 -8.02
C LEU A 5 -34.56 -8.79 -8.91
N GLU A 6 -33.68 -9.02 -9.89
CA GLU A 6 -33.68 -10.20 -10.73
C GLU A 6 -33.47 -11.48 -9.93
N ALA A 7 -32.50 -11.47 -9.00
CA ALA A 7 -32.25 -12.61 -8.10
C ALA A 7 -33.47 -12.99 -7.24
N ASN A 8 -34.41 -12.06 -7.03
CA ASN A 8 -35.66 -12.24 -6.31
C ASN A 8 -36.88 -12.40 -7.25
N GLY A 9 -36.69 -12.43 -8.56
CA GLY A 9 -37.78 -12.53 -9.51
C GLY A 9 -38.67 -11.28 -9.62
N MET A 10 -38.16 -10.12 -9.16
CA MET A 10 -38.89 -8.85 -9.13
C MET A 10 -38.48 -7.88 -10.24
N ASN A 11 -37.96 -8.38 -11.35
CA ASN A 11 -37.50 -7.56 -12.48
C ASN A 11 -38.55 -7.38 -13.58
N SER A 12 -39.81 -7.81 -13.33
CA SER A 12 -40.89 -7.79 -14.30
C SER A 12 -42.18 -7.19 -13.68
N PRO A 13 -43.14 -6.77 -14.49
CA PRO A 13 -44.40 -6.22 -13.99
C PRO A 13 -45.05 -7.06 -12.88
N PRO A 14 -45.56 -6.41 -11.81
CA PRO A 14 -45.88 -4.97 -11.71
C PRO A 14 -44.74 -4.05 -11.23
N THR A 15 -43.50 -4.53 -11.11
CA THR A 15 -42.39 -3.72 -10.61
C THR A 15 -41.91 -2.75 -11.71
N GLU A 16 -41.94 -1.44 -11.43
CA GLU A 16 -41.43 -0.39 -12.28
C GLU A 16 -40.16 0.22 -11.66
N LEU A 17 -39.05 0.28 -12.41
CA LEU A 17 -37.81 0.86 -11.97
C LEU A 17 -37.66 2.29 -12.47
N ILE A 18 -37.66 3.23 -11.52
CA ILE A 18 -37.51 4.65 -11.80
C ILE A 18 -36.10 5.08 -11.37
N SER A 19 -35.30 5.54 -12.32
CA SER A 19 -33.98 6.08 -12.02
C SER A 19 -34.10 7.55 -11.56
N THR A 20 -34.08 7.74 -10.24
CA THR A 20 -34.09 9.08 -9.61
C THR A 20 -32.88 9.23 -8.71
N GLY A 21 -32.51 10.46 -8.38
CA GLY A 21 -31.37 10.74 -7.48
C GLY A 21 -31.61 11.99 -6.63
N GLY A 22 -30.76 12.17 -5.64
CA GLY A 22 -30.80 13.33 -4.78
C GLY A 22 -31.96 13.37 -3.78
N LEU A 23 -32.19 14.52 -3.16
CA LEU A 23 -33.21 14.73 -2.11
C LEU A 23 -34.64 14.59 -2.64
N ASP A 24 -34.87 14.75 -3.93
CA ASP A 24 -36.20 14.57 -4.54
C ASP A 24 -36.71 13.13 -4.40
N THR A 25 -35.78 12.15 -4.34
CA THR A 25 -36.11 10.74 -4.08
C THR A 25 -36.73 10.54 -2.69
N ALA A 26 -36.18 11.20 -1.66
CA ALA A 26 -36.74 11.12 -0.30
C ALA A 26 -38.12 11.76 -0.23
N THR A 27 -38.33 12.87 -0.93
CA THR A 27 -39.64 13.52 -1.02
C THR A 27 -40.64 12.64 -1.74
N ALA A 28 -40.28 12.04 -2.85
CA ALA A 28 -41.12 11.14 -3.64
C ALA A 28 -41.57 9.89 -2.83
N LEU A 29 -40.68 9.34 -2.02
CA LEU A 29 -40.99 8.23 -1.13
C LEU A 29 -41.99 8.65 -0.03
N ARG A 30 -41.80 9.81 0.60
CA ARG A 30 -42.70 10.36 1.63
C ARG A 30 -44.10 10.70 1.09
N GLU A 31 -44.15 11.13 -0.15
CA GLU A 31 -45.45 11.46 -0.82
C GLU A 31 -46.13 10.23 -1.42
N GLY A 32 -45.55 9.04 -1.27
CA GLY A 32 -46.10 7.80 -1.81
C GLY A 32 -46.03 7.69 -3.35
N ARG A 33 -45.20 8.47 -3.97
CA ARG A 33 -44.91 8.35 -5.41
C ARG A 33 -43.91 7.23 -5.74
N LEU A 34 -43.16 6.78 -4.73
CA LEU A 34 -42.28 5.63 -4.76
C LEU A 34 -42.63 4.71 -3.58
N ASP A 35 -42.68 3.42 -3.82
CA ASP A 35 -42.94 2.40 -2.77
C ASP A 35 -41.66 2.05 -2.03
N ALA A 36 -40.51 2.08 -2.71
CA ALA A 36 -39.21 1.77 -2.13
C ALA A 36 -38.09 2.55 -2.83
N VAL A 37 -37.00 2.74 -2.11
CA VAL A 37 -35.77 3.36 -2.61
C VAL A 37 -34.59 2.46 -2.33
N MET A 38 -33.80 2.14 -3.34
CA MET A 38 -32.52 1.45 -3.20
C MET A 38 -31.40 2.41 -3.60
N THR A 39 -30.53 2.72 -2.65
CA THR A 39 -29.40 3.63 -2.85
C THR A 39 -28.10 3.00 -2.34
N VAL A 40 -27.00 3.37 -2.95
CA VAL A 40 -25.64 3.04 -2.49
C VAL A 40 -24.93 4.35 -2.17
N GLY A 41 -24.42 4.47 -0.98
CA GLY A 41 -23.70 5.67 -0.55
C GLY A 41 -23.25 5.60 0.90
N PRO A 42 -22.40 6.53 1.32
CA PRO A 42 -21.97 6.61 2.70
C PRO A 42 -23.17 6.96 3.62
N ILE A 43 -23.12 6.45 4.84
CA ILE A 43 -24.18 6.69 5.82
C ILE A 43 -24.36 8.17 6.13
N GLN A 44 -23.31 8.98 5.98
CA GLN A 44 -23.32 10.42 6.21
C GLN A 44 -23.91 11.23 5.05
N SER A 45 -24.33 10.59 3.95
CA SER A 45 -24.90 11.33 2.81
C SER A 45 -26.25 11.98 3.20
N ALA A 46 -26.50 13.19 2.67
CA ALA A 46 -27.72 13.92 2.95
C ALA A 46 -28.99 13.12 2.58
N LEU A 47 -28.94 12.35 1.49
CA LEU A 47 -30.04 11.49 1.08
C LEU A 47 -30.29 10.39 2.11
N VAL A 48 -29.26 9.65 2.55
CA VAL A 48 -29.42 8.56 3.53
C VAL A 48 -29.96 9.12 4.85
N TRP A 49 -29.41 10.25 5.32
CA TRP A 49 -29.91 10.92 6.52
C TRP A 49 -31.38 11.33 6.40
N SER A 50 -31.76 11.94 5.28
CA SER A 50 -33.15 12.35 5.05
C SER A 50 -34.12 11.17 5.06
N LEU A 51 -33.71 10.00 4.57
CA LEU A 51 -34.51 8.77 4.58
C LEU A 51 -34.58 8.14 5.99
N LEU A 52 -33.45 8.10 6.72
CA LEU A 52 -33.39 7.50 8.07
C LEU A 52 -34.22 8.27 9.11
N TYR A 53 -34.36 9.59 8.93
CA TYR A 53 -35.14 10.45 9.84
C TYR A 53 -36.54 10.76 9.29
N ALA A 54 -36.92 10.22 8.13
CA ALA A 54 -38.23 10.43 7.57
C ALA A 54 -39.30 9.62 8.30
N ASP A 55 -40.38 10.28 8.71
CA ASP A 55 -41.52 9.59 9.32
C ASP A 55 -42.20 8.66 8.32
N GLY A 56 -42.55 7.47 8.78
CA GLY A 56 -43.21 6.43 7.95
C GLY A 56 -42.25 5.62 7.05
N VAL A 57 -40.96 6.02 6.94
CA VAL A 57 -39.96 5.26 6.19
C VAL A 57 -39.26 4.27 7.10
N LYS A 58 -39.10 3.04 6.63
CA LYS A 58 -38.39 1.97 7.36
C LYS A 58 -37.25 1.45 6.55
N LEU A 59 -36.10 1.23 7.22
CA LEU A 59 -34.97 0.56 6.61
C LEU A 59 -35.26 -0.95 6.49
N MET A 60 -35.19 -1.48 5.28
CA MET A 60 -35.42 -2.89 4.99
C MET A 60 -34.20 -3.73 5.38
N SER A 61 -34.43 -4.80 6.14
CA SER A 61 -33.38 -5.77 6.46
C SER A 61 -33.34 -6.88 5.43
N LEU A 62 -32.16 -7.16 4.88
CA LEU A 62 -31.91 -8.24 3.92
C LEU A 62 -31.52 -9.51 4.67
N ALA A 63 -32.50 -10.23 5.20
CA ALA A 63 -32.29 -11.43 6.04
C ALA A 63 -31.43 -12.51 5.35
N GLN A 64 -31.42 -12.55 4.02
CA GLN A 64 -30.64 -13.50 3.22
C GLN A 64 -29.30 -12.91 2.72
N SER A 65 -28.74 -11.90 3.39
CA SER A 65 -27.52 -11.21 2.99
C SER A 65 -26.37 -12.18 2.69
N ALA A 66 -26.18 -13.22 3.49
CA ALA A 66 -25.18 -14.26 3.25
C ALA A 66 -25.41 -15.10 1.98
N ALA A 67 -26.67 -15.29 1.54
CA ALA A 67 -26.95 -15.98 0.29
C ALA A 67 -26.67 -15.08 -0.93
N TYR A 68 -26.98 -13.80 -0.82
CA TYR A 68 -26.66 -12.85 -1.89
C TYR A 68 -25.14 -12.73 -2.12
N THR A 69 -24.34 -12.67 -1.07
CA THR A 69 -22.88 -12.55 -1.22
C THR A 69 -22.21 -13.78 -1.83
N ARG A 70 -22.81 -14.95 -1.71
CA ARG A 70 -22.36 -16.15 -2.42
C ARG A 70 -22.67 -16.14 -3.91
N ARG A 71 -23.75 -15.47 -4.32
CA ARG A 71 -24.15 -15.32 -5.72
C ARG A 71 -23.51 -14.11 -6.40
N LEU A 72 -23.28 -13.05 -5.61
CA LEU A 72 -22.75 -11.77 -6.04
C LEU A 72 -21.49 -11.47 -5.20
N PRO A 73 -20.31 -12.02 -5.56
CA PRO A 73 -19.10 -11.95 -4.74
C PRO A 73 -18.59 -10.54 -4.48
N TYR A 74 -18.94 -9.56 -5.32
CA TYR A 74 -18.61 -8.15 -5.14
C TYR A 74 -19.41 -7.47 -4.03
N LEU A 75 -20.40 -8.15 -3.41
CA LEU A 75 -21.16 -7.67 -2.28
C LEU A 75 -20.64 -8.30 -0.98
N GLN A 76 -20.64 -7.51 0.09
CA GLN A 76 -20.34 -7.97 1.44
C GLN A 76 -21.56 -7.77 2.35
N PRO A 77 -21.85 -8.72 3.26
CA PRO A 77 -22.91 -8.54 4.27
C PRO A 77 -22.38 -7.60 5.35
N ILE A 78 -23.16 -6.59 5.68
CA ILE A 78 -22.88 -5.68 6.79
C ILE A 78 -24.09 -5.61 7.70
N THR A 79 -23.84 -5.45 9.00
CA THR A 79 -24.91 -5.30 10.00
C THR A 79 -24.88 -3.87 10.53
N LEU A 80 -26.01 -3.18 10.43
CA LEU A 80 -26.20 -1.90 11.09
C LEU A 80 -26.87 -2.17 12.45
N PRO A 81 -26.13 -1.99 13.56
CA PRO A 81 -26.67 -2.30 14.89
C PRO A 81 -27.81 -1.35 15.27
N ARG A 82 -28.72 -1.82 16.13
CA ARG A 82 -29.75 -1.00 16.76
C ARG A 82 -29.13 0.25 17.37
N GLY A 83 -29.73 1.40 17.10
CA GLY A 83 -29.30 2.68 17.66
C GLY A 83 -27.98 3.23 17.12
N ALA A 84 -27.34 2.57 16.12
CA ALA A 84 -26.02 2.97 15.63
C ALA A 84 -26.01 4.36 14.97
N ILE A 85 -27.15 4.86 14.51
CA ILE A 85 -27.31 6.20 13.93
C ILE A 85 -27.70 7.22 15.02
N ASP A 86 -28.68 6.88 15.85
CA ASP A 86 -29.17 7.75 16.91
C ASP A 86 -29.58 6.88 18.11
N LEU A 87 -28.80 6.95 19.18
CA LEU A 87 -29.05 6.20 20.42
C LEU A 87 -30.31 6.68 21.15
N VAL A 88 -30.59 7.98 21.07
CA VAL A 88 -31.73 8.58 21.78
C VAL A 88 -33.06 8.18 21.14
N ARG A 89 -33.11 8.25 19.80
CA ARG A 89 -34.30 7.84 19.03
C ARG A 89 -34.33 6.36 18.73
N GLY A 90 -33.25 5.64 19.01
CA GLY A 90 -33.11 4.22 18.71
C GLY A 90 -33.16 3.93 17.21
N ILE A 91 -32.43 4.70 16.41
CA ILE A 91 -32.39 4.51 14.97
C ILE A 91 -31.13 3.72 14.57
N PRO A 92 -31.27 2.59 13.85
CA PRO A 92 -32.51 1.84 13.58
C PRO A 92 -33.08 1.20 14.85
N ALA A 93 -34.36 0.85 14.83
CA ALA A 93 -35.04 0.26 15.98
C ALA A 93 -34.60 -1.17 16.31
N GLN A 94 -33.99 -1.86 15.36
CA GLN A 94 -33.42 -3.20 15.47
C GLN A 94 -32.18 -3.33 14.59
N ASP A 95 -31.42 -4.40 14.76
CA ASP A 95 -30.28 -4.70 13.88
C ASP A 95 -30.80 -4.94 12.47
N VAL A 96 -30.13 -4.30 11.49
CA VAL A 96 -30.49 -4.36 10.07
C VAL A 96 -29.36 -5.00 9.28
N GLN A 97 -29.69 -6.07 8.57
CA GLN A 97 -28.77 -6.72 7.65
C GLN A 97 -28.78 -5.98 6.30
N LEU A 98 -27.63 -5.49 5.89
CA LEU A 98 -27.45 -4.74 4.65
C LEU A 98 -26.40 -5.42 3.76
N LEU A 99 -26.32 -4.96 2.52
CA LEU A 99 -25.28 -5.34 1.57
C LEU A 99 -24.47 -4.10 1.17
N ALA A 100 -23.17 -4.23 1.18
CA ALA A 100 -22.26 -3.19 0.70
C ALA A 100 -21.44 -3.69 -0.48
N PRO A 101 -21.31 -2.92 -1.56
CA PRO A 101 -20.34 -3.22 -2.60
C PRO A 101 -18.92 -2.94 -2.09
N LEU A 102 -17.97 -3.72 -2.56
CA LEU A 102 -16.55 -3.47 -2.33
C LEU A 102 -16.12 -2.24 -3.12
N ALA A 103 -15.53 -1.28 -2.44
CA ALA A 103 -14.86 -0.14 -3.07
C ALA A 103 -13.37 -0.48 -3.26
N THR A 104 -12.92 -0.54 -4.49
CA THR A 104 -11.54 -0.93 -4.83
C THR A 104 -10.84 0.19 -5.58
N ILE A 105 -9.61 0.48 -5.20
CA ILE A 105 -8.74 1.38 -5.96
C ILE A 105 -8.03 0.56 -7.03
N VAL A 106 -8.35 0.83 -8.29
CA VAL A 106 -7.70 0.19 -9.44
C VAL A 106 -6.69 1.16 -10.04
N VAL A 107 -5.48 0.67 -10.26
CA VAL A 107 -4.38 1.45 -10.86
C VAL A 107 -3.85 0.74 -12.09
N ARG A 108 -3.18 1.48 -12.98
CA ARG A 108 -2.52 0.89 -14.13
C ARG A 108 -1.34 0.03 -13.69
N ALA A 109 -1.07 -1.04 -14.42
CA ALA A 109 0.05 -1.96 -14.13
C ALA A 109 1.43 -1.30 -14.21
N ASP A 110 1.56 -0.22 -15.00
CA ASP A 110 2.78 0.57 -15.18
C ASP A 110 2.89 1.76 -14.22
N MET A 111 1.98 1.87 -13.23
CA MET A 111 2.04 2.94 -12.23
C MET A 111 3.33 2.85 -11.40
N HIS A 112 3.95 4.00 -11.19
CA HIS A 112 5.18 4.06 -10.40
C HIS A 112 4.92 3.62 -8.94
N PRO A 113 5.74 2.70 -8.37
CA PRO A 113 5.56 2.15 -7.02
C PRO A 113 5.33 3.19 -5.92
N ALA A 114 6.07 4.30 -5.99
CA ALA A 114 5.93 5.40 -5.02
C ALA A 114 4.55 6.06 -5.03
N LEU A 115 3.84 6.07 -6.17
CA LEU A 115 2.47 6.59 -6.24
C LEU A 115 1.47 5.61 -5.63
N ILE A 116 1.71 4.31 -5.77
CA ILE A 116 0.91 3.27 -5.11
C ILE A 116 1.06 3.40 -3.58
N ASP A 117 2.28 3.56 -3.08
CA ASP A 117 2.53 3.78 -1.65
C ASP A 117 1.83 5.05 -1.13
N LEU A 118 1.83 6.15 -1.90
CA LEU A 118 1.11 7.39 -1.55
C LEU A 118 -0.40 7.20 -1.53
N LEU A 119 -0.96 6.49 -2.52
CA LEU A 119 -2.39 6.18 -2.56
C LEU A 119 -2.82 5.33 -1.37
N LEU A 120 -2.03 4.33 -0.98
CA LEU A 120 -2.29 3.51 0.19
C LEU A 120 -2.23 4.30 1.49
N GLN A 121 -1.28 5.23 1.61
CA GLN A 121 -1.20 6.12 2.76
C GLN A 121 -2.42 7.06 2.83
N ALA A 122 -2.77 7.70 1.72
CA ALA A 122 -3.95 8.56 1.65
C ALA A 122 -5.24 7.78 1.95
N ALA A 123 -5.39 6.57 1.41
CA ALA A 123 -6.51 5.69 1.72
C ALA A 123 -6.56 5.33 3.22
N GLY A 124 -5.39 5.08 3.84
CA GLY A 124 -5.30 4.82 5.28
C GLY A 124 -5.65 6.03 6.15
N GLU A 125 -5.32 7.24 5.69
CA GLU A 125 -5.67 8.49 6.38
C GLU A 125 -7.17 8.82 6.25
N ILE A 126 -7.75 8.59 5.08
CA ILE A 126 -9.16 8.93 4.81
C ILE A 126 -10.11 7.86 5.38
N HIS A 127 -9.76 6.57 5.25
CA HIS A 127 -10.65 5.46 5.55
C HIS A 127 -10.24 4.65 6.79
N GLY A 128 -9.13 4.98 7.44
CA GLY A 128 -8.59 4.25 8.58
C GLY A 128 -9.25 4.60 9.92
N GLU A 129 -10.13 5.60 9.96
CA GLU A 129 -10.85 5.95 11.19
C GLU A 129 -11.99 4.97 11.49
N ALA A 130 -12.38 4.89 12.76
CA ALA A 130 -13.54 4.11 13.17
C ALA A 130 -14.82 4.68 12.57
N GLY A 131 -15.65 3.81 12.05
CA GLY A 131 -16.98 4.15 11.54
C GLY A 131 -18.07 3.26 12.11
N VAL A 132 -19.30 3.45 11.65
CA VAL A 132 -20.45 2.64 12.10
C VAL A 132 -20.28 1.16 11.71
N PHE A 133 -19.58 0.89 10.60
CA PHE A 133 -19.40 -0.45 10.06
C PHE A 133 -17.98 -0.98 10.19
N GLN A 134 -17.02 -0.18 10.65
CA GLN A 134 -15.61 -0.53 10.65
C GLN A 134 -14.90 -0.15 11.96
N LYS A 135 -13.94 -0.96 12.33
CA LYS A 135 -13.03 -0.67 13.44
C LYS A 135 -11.91 0.28 13.01
N PRO A 136 -11.25 0.96 13.97
CA PRO A 136 -10.06 1.76 13.63
C PRO A 136 -9.01 0.91 12.92
N ARG A 137 -8.48 1.40 11.81
CA ARG A 137 -7.44 0.74 10.98
C ARG A 137 -7.87 -0.57 10.32
N GLU A 138 -9.16 -0.82 10.20
CA GLU A 138 -9.68 -1.96 9.46
C GLU A 138 -9.51 -1.76 7.95
N PHE A 139 -9.67 -0.53 7.49
CA PHE A 139 -9.48 -0.16 6.08
C PHE A 139 -8.30 0.81 5.91
N PRO A 140 -7.63 0.79 4.74
CA PRO A 140 -7.76 -0.17 3.64
C PRO A 140 -7.18 -1.55 4.02
N GLN A 141 -7.73 -2.61 3.43
CA GLN A 141 -7.27 -3.99 3.65
C GLN A 141 -7.17 -4.77 2.34
N ALA A 142 -6.35 -5.83 2.33
CA ALA A 142 -6.32 -6.76 1.22
C ALA A 142 -7.53 -7.70 1.32
N VAL A 143 -8.45 -7.58 0.38
CA VAL A 143 -9.59 -8.50 0.21
C VAL A 143 -9.44 -9.14 -1.16
N ASP A 144 -9.93 -10.37 -1.32
CA ASP A 144 -10.00 -11.01 -2.63
C ASP A 144 -10.84 -10.13 -3.56
N VAL A 145 -10.17 -9.60 -4.58
CA VAL A 145 -10.75 -8.73 -5.60
C VAL A 145 -10.54 -9.36 -6.97
N ASP A 146 -11.33 -8.94 -7.94
CA ASP A 146 -11.25 -9.43 -9.34
C ASP A 146 -9.91 -9.11 -10.02
N PHE A 147 -9.12 -8.19 -9.46
CA PHE A 147 -7.83 -7.78 -9.98
C PHE A 147 -6.68 -8.25 -9.07
N PRO A 148 -5.54 -8.63 -9.65
CA PRO A 148 -4.37 -8.99 -8.85
C PRO A 148 -3.90 -7.81 -7.99
N LEU A 149 -3.57 -8.11 -6.75
CA LEU A 149 -3.05 -7.11 -5.82
C LEU A 149 -1.66 -6.62 -6.26
N ALA A 150 -1.45 -5.32 -6.28
CA ALA A 150 -0.14 -4.76 -6.58
C ALA A 150 0.89 -5.20 -5.52
N PRO A 151 2.14 -5.52 -5.90
CA PRO A 151 3.18 -5.97 -4.96
C PRO A 151 3.44 -4.98 -3.82
N GLU A 152 3.32 -3.69 -4.09
CA GLU A 152 3.45 -2.62 -3.10
C GLU A 152 2.32 -2.66 -2.07
N ALA A 153 1.09 -2.92 -2.53
CA ALA A 153 -0.06 -3.06 -1.66
C ALA A 153 0.06 -4.31 -0.78
N GLU A 154 0.50 -5.43 -1.35
CA GLU A 154 0.75 -6.65 -0.59
C GLU A 154 1.79 -6.43 0.53
N ARG A 155 2.90 -5.77 0.21
CA ARG A 155 3.93 -5.39 1.18
C ARG A 155 3.36 -4.45 2.25
N TYR A 156 2.59 -3.43 1.86
CA TYR A 156 1.99 -2.47 2.77
C TYR A 156 1.04 -3.14 3.77
N TYR A 157 0.20 -4.07 3.32
CA TYR A 157 -0.73 -4.78 4.20
C TYR A 157 -0.04 -5.79 5.12
N LYS A 158 1.09 -6.40 4.69
CA LYS A 158 1.87 -7.31 5.52
C LYS A 158 2.76 -6.61 6.55
N SER A 159 3.41 -5.51 6.17
CA SER A 159 4.48 -4.88 6.96
C SER A 159 4.16 -3.45 7.41
N GLY A 160 3.08 -2.86 6.90
CA GLY A 160 2.73 -1.46 7.14
C GLY A 160 3.63 -0.48 6.40
N LYS A 161 3.66 0.77 6.85
CA LYS A 161 4.56 1.80 6.31
C LYS A 161 6.01 1.35 6.49
N SER A 162 6.85 1.57 5.46
CA SER A 162 8.29 1.30 5.55
C SER A 162 8.90 2.00 6.77
N PHE A 163 9.87 1.34 7.42
CA PHE A 163 10.54 1.88 8.59
C PHE A 163 11.08 3.31 8.34
N LEU A 164 11.65 3.54 7.16
CA LEU A 164 12.19 4.84 6.78
C LEU A 164 11.09 5.90 6.64
N GLN A 165 9.91 5.54 6.14
CA GLN A 165 8.77 6.45 5.99
C GLN A 165 8.12 6.88 7.32
N ARG A 166 8.48 6.25 8.45
CA ARG A 166 8.04 6.68 9.78
C ARG A 166 8.81 7.88 10.30
N TYR A 167 10.08 8.04 9.89
CA TYR A 167 11.00 9.05 10.44
C TYR A 167 11.43 10.08 9.41
N LEU A 168 11.29 9.79 8.12
CA LEU A 168 11.77 10.62 7.03
C LEU A 168 10.62 11.04 6.11
N PRO A 169 10.70 12.23 5.52
CA PRO A 169 9.78 12.64 4.47
C PRO A 169 9.78 11.60 3.33
N PHE A 170 8.63 11.42 2.69
CA PHE A 170 8.41 10.41 1.66
C PHE A 170 9.49 10.39 0.57
N TRP A 171 9.88 11.57 0.05
CA TRP A 171 10.89 11.69 -1.00
C TRP A 171 12.26 11.18 -0.56
N LEU A 172 12.64 11.44 0.71
CA LEU A 172 13.92 11.02 1.27
C LEU A 172 13.93 9.52 1.57
N ALA A 173 12.84 8.99 2.12
CA ALA A 173 12.69 7.56 2.36
C ALA A 173 12.79 6.77 1.05
N THR A 174 12.10 7.22 -0.01
CA THR A 174 12.14 6.58 -1.33
C THR A 174 13.53 6.68 -1.97
N LEU A 175 14.22 7.81 -1.78
CA LEU A 175 15.60 7.98 -2.25
C LEU A 175 16.54 6.98 -1.55
N ILE A 176 16.44 6.85 -0.24
CA ILE A 176 17.28 5.94 0.55
C ILE A 176 16.99 4.48 0.18
N ASP A 177 15.73 4.07 0.05
CA ASP A 177 15.35 2.71 -0.36
C ASP A 177 15.97 2.35 -1.72
N ARG A 178 16.00 3.28 -2.68
CA ARG A 178 16.67 3.10 -3.96
C ARG A 178 18.19 3.08 -3.83
N MET A 179 18.75 3.95 -3.00
CA MET A 179 20.20 4.02 -2.78
C MET A 179 20.73 2.77 -2.09
N ILE A 180 19.98 2.15 -1.19
CA ILE A 180 20.39 0.90 -0.51
C ILE A 180 20.68 -0.20 -1.52
N VAL A 181 19.84 -0.34 -2.56
CA VAL A 181 20.03 -1.34 -3.62
C VAL A 181 21.38 -1.17 -4.32
N PHE A 182 21.85 0.07 -4.51
CA PHE A 182 23.17 0.37 -5.11
C PHE A 182 24.29 0.36 -4.06
N LEU A 183 24.01 0.79 -2.84
CA LEU A 183 24.99 0.93 -1.77
C LEU A 183 25.55 -0.42 -1.33
N VAL A 184 24.71 -1.47 -1.24
CA VAL A 184 25.14 -2.81 -0.85
C VAL A 184 26.20 -3.37 -1.79
N PRO A 185 26.04 -3.41 -3.14
CA PRO A 185 27.09 -3.85 -4.06
C PRO A 185 28.34 -2.96 -4.01
N VAL A 186 28.16 -1.64 -3.86
CA VAL A 186 29.29 -0.70 -3.77
C VAL A 186 30.12 -0.94 -2.51
N ILE A 187 29.49 -1.12 -1.36
CA ILE A 187 30.18 -1.46 -0.11
C ILE A 187 30.86 -2.82 -0.21
N ALA A 188 30.16 -3.82 -0.79
CA ALA A 188 30.71 -5.15 -1.00
C ALA A 188 31.97 -5.13 -1.89
N LEU A 189 32.04 -4.23 -2.87
CA LEU A 189 33.19 -4.00 -3.71
C LEU A 189 34.28 -3.17 -3.00
N LEU A 190 33.88 -2.17 -2.23
CA LEU A 190 34.77 -1.23 -1.55
C LEU A 190 35.61 -1.91 -0.46
N ILE A 191 35.02 -2.85 0.29
CA ILE A 191 35.73 -3.59 1.37
C ILE A 191 36.98 -4.31 0.83
N PRO A 192 36.92 -5.16 -0.22
CA PRO A 192 38.12 -5.81 -0.76
C PRO A 192 39.08 -4.77 -1.36
N VAL A 193 38.59 -3.73 -2.06
CA VAL A 193 39.45 -2.69 -2.62
C VAL A 193 40.25 -1.99 -1.54
N LEU A 194 39.62 -1.57 -0.46
CA LEU A 194 40.32 -0.95 0.70
C LEU A 194 41.28 -1.92 1.39
N ARG A 195 40.97 -3.19 1.43
CA ARG A 195 41.83 -4.20 2.03
C ARG A 195 43.06 -4.51 1.19
N PHE A 196 42.95 -4.45 -0.14
CA PHE A 196 44.06 -4.73 -1.06
C PHE A 196 44.87 -3.49 -1.45
N ALA A 197 44.32 -2.29 -1.29
CA ALA A 197 45.04 -1.04 -1.62
C ALA A 197 46.32 -0.83 -0.82
N PRO A 198 46.39 -1.02 0.54
CA PRO A 198 47.61 -0.87 1.31
C PRO A 198 48.74 -1.85 0.89
N PRO A 199 48.49 -3.18 0.74
CA PRO A 199 49.54 -4.09 0.31
C PRO A 199 50.02 -3.84 -1.11
N LEU A 200 49.15 -3.42 -2.04
CA LEU A 200 49.54 -3.04 -3.40
C LEU A 200 50.43 -1.79 -3.43
N TYR A 201 50.10 -0.80 -2.61
CA TYR A 201 50.93 0.39 -2.47
C TYR A 201 52.30 0.03 -1.86
N GLY A 202 52.31 -0.76 -0.80
CA GLY A 202 53.54 -1.30 -0.18
C GLY A 202 54.40 -2.09 -1.15
N TRP A 203 53.79 -2.94 -1.99
CA TRP A 203 54.47 -3.68 -3.05
C TRP A 203 55.07 -2.74 -4.11
N ARG A 204 54.33 -1.73 -4.55
CA ARG A 204 54.83 -0.73 -5.53
C ARG A 204 56.01 0.09 -4.99
N VAL A 205 55.97 0.47 -3.71
CA VAL A 205 57.08 1.20 -3.09
C VAL A 205 58.31 0.29 -2.93
N ARG A 206 58.12 -0.95 -2.44
CA ARG A 206 59.20 -1.93 -2.31
C ARG A 206 59.84 -2.28 -3.68
N SER A 207 59.05 -2.45 -4.73
CA SER A 207 59.57 -2.76 -6.06
C SER A 207 60.43 -1.65 -6.62
N ARG A 208 60.16 -0.37 -6.31
CA ARG A 208 61.02 0.76 -6.67
C ARG A 208 62.34 0.78 -5.89
N ILE A 209 62.28 0.43 -4.61
CA ILE A 209 63.47 0.37 -3.74
C ILE A 209 64.37 -0.79 -4.19
N PHE A 210 63.80 -1.96 -4.40
CA PHE A 210 64.58 -3.14 -4.85
C PHE A 210 65.25 -2.97 -6.19
N ARG A 211 64.64 -2.22 -7.12
CA ARG A 211 65.29 -1.93 -8.40
C ARG A 211 66.56 -1.06 -8.23
N ARG A 212 66.59 -0.14 -7.28
CA ARG A 212 67.78 0.67 -6.98
C ARG A 212 68.79 -0.06 -6.09
N TYR A 213 68.36 -1.00 -5.29
CA TYR A 213 69.25 -1.88 -4.51
C TYR A 213 70.12 -2.79 -5.39
N GLY A 214 69.60 -3.20 -6.54
CA GLY A 214 70.38 -3.97 -7.51
C GLY A 214 71.57 -3.18 -8.09
N GLU A 215 71.36 -1.91 -8.38
CA GLU A 215 72.44 -1.00 -8.89
C GLU A 215 73.50 -0.74 -7.81
N LEU A 216 73.08 -0.54 -6.55
CA LEU A 216 73.99 -0.36 -5.41
C LEU A 216 74.86 -1.59 -5.14
N LYS A 217 74.27 -2.78 -5.19
CA LYS A 217 74.97 -4.04 -4.97
C LYS A 217 75.95 -4.34 -6.06
N PHE A 218 75.66 -3.94 -7.29
CA PHE A 218 76.57 -4.06 -8.42
C PHE A 218 77.80 -3.14 -8.23
N LEU A 219 77.62 -1.88 -7.82
CA LEU A 219 78.70 -0.95 -7.49
C LEU A 219 79.54 -1.41 -6.31
N GLU A 220 78.89 -2.00 -5.26
CA GLU A 220 79.59 -2.57 -4.11
C GLU A 220 80.46 -3.76 -4.48
N SER A 221 80.01 -4.60 -5.38
CA SER A 221 80.83 -5.74 -5.90
C SER A 221 81.98 -5.28 -6.82
N GLU A 222 81.82 -4.20 -7.59
CA GLU A 222 82.89 -3.60 -8.35
C GLU A 222 83.97 -3.00 -7.42
N LEU A 223 83.59 -2.28 -6.40
CA LEU A 223 84.52 -1.71 -5.42
C LEU A 223 85.27 -2.80 -4.64
N GLU A 224 84.64 -3.91 -4.27
CA GLU A 224 85.32 -5.05 -3.62
C GLU A 224 86.33 -5.72 -4.59
N LEU A 225 85.98 -5.85 -5.86
CA LEU A 225 86.88 -6.39 -6.89
C LEU A 225 88.07 -5.51 -7.14
N ASP A 226 87.91 -4.18 -7.17
CA ASP A 226 89.01 -3.22 -7.32
C ASP A 226 89.88 -3.17 -6.05
N ALA A 227 89.35 -3.24 -4.86
CA ALA A 227 90.12 -3.34 -3.62
C ALA A 227 90.98 -4.60 -3.55
N THR A 228 90.45 -5.74 -4.00
CA THR A 228 91.24 -7.00 -4.10
C THR A 228 92.27 -7.01 -5.21
N ARG A 229 92.13 -6.22 -6.22
CA ARG A 229 93.22 -6.03 -7.25
C ARG A 229 94.35 -5.20 -6.71
N HIS A 230 94.06 -4.08 -5.96
CA HIS A 230 95.13 -3.24 -5.41
C HIS A 230 95.97 -3.94 -4.36
N THR A 231 95.37 -4.83 -3.53
CA THR A 231 96.09 -5.61 -2.51
C THR A 231 96.93 -6.77 -3.12
N ARG A 232 96.83 -7.06 -4.41
CA ARG A 232 97.54 -8.15 -5.04
C ARG A 232 98.80 -7.65 -5.83
N ASP A 233 98.90 -6.35 -6.04
CA ASP A 233 99.96 -5.69 -6.76
C ASP A 233 100.96 -4.98 -5.82
N GLU A 234 100.82 -5.14 -4.48
CA GLU A 234 101.79 -4.85 -3.45
C GLU A 234 102.49 -6.13 -2.99
#